data_c1a5d905b8e52c02bad6d6f4d9ebc3d9
#
_entry.id   c1a5d905b8e52c02bad6d6f4d9ebc3d9
#
_cell.length_a   1.000
_cell.length_b   1.000
_cell.length_c   1.000
_cell.angle_alpha   90.00
_cell.angle_beta   90.00
_cell.angle_gamma   90.00
#
_symmetry.space_group_name_H-M   'P 1'
#
loop_
_entity.id
_entity.type
_entity.pdbx_description
1 polymer ?
#
loop_
_entity_poly.entity_id
_entity_poly.type
_entity_poly.pdbx_seq_one_letter_code
_entity_poly.pdbx_strand_id
1 'polypeptide(L)'
;MSDIHGMDDAFETLLKKWDHEMPLILLGDLMDRGMGSRHVLERAYELSTQYNVRLIRGNHDQMFLDYIDLKEKPERFLRNGGDVTLQSLISVDFTNWSRAQVADYLKEHYAKEITFLRNSRYFLIFGKVLFTHAGFNSDFADFQHTTEDEFIWIREHFKKQNQTPYVNVFGHTPTHYIHEAEKHSIWTNEQKSYIGIDGGAVFGGQLNGVLLDEHGQIQQVFEVKTPKFS
;
A
#
# COMPACT_ATOMS: atom_id res chain seq x y z
N MET A 1 -1.81 4.17 6.86
CA MET A 1 -2.05 4.70 5.51
C MET A 1 -1.93 3.56 4.50
N SER A 2 -2.60 3.63 3.34
CA SER A 2 -2.61 2.58 2.32
C SER A 2 -2.76 3.16 0.93
N ASP A 3 -2.28 2.43 -0.10
CA ASP A 3 -2.56 2.69 -1.51
C ASP A 3 -2.25 4.13 -1.93
N ILE A 4 -1.02 4.56 -1.65
CA ILE A 4 -0.55 5.93 -1.91
C ILE A 4 -0.40 6.16 -3.41
N HIS A 5 0.08 5.15 -4.15
CA HIS A 5 0.16 5.16 -5.61
C HIS A 5 0.77 6.44 -6.19
N GLY A 6 1.92 6.87 -5.66
CA GLY A 6 2.61 8.05 -6.18
C GLY A 6 1.87 9.38 -6.00
N MET A 7 0.89 9.44 -5.08
CA MET A 7 0.18 10.67 -4.71
C MET A 7 0.97 11.43 -3.64
N ASP A 8 2.13 11.94 -4.01
CA ASP A 8 3.14 12.54 -3.13
C ASP A 8 2.62 13.74 -2.35
N ASP A 9 1.90 14.68 -2.97
CA ASP A 9 1.30 15.83 -2.29
C ASP A 9 0.32 15.41 -1.19
N ALA A 10 -0.51 14.39 -1.47
CA ALA A 10 -1.46 13.86 -0.50
C ALA A 10 -0.73 13.13 0.64
N PHE A 11 0.33 12.38 0.32
CA PHE A 11 1.16 11.69 1.28
C PHE A 11 1.83 12.67 2.24
N GLU A 12 2.52 13.71 1.72
CA GLU A 12 3.15 14.75 2.54
C GLU A 12 2.14 15.52 3.39
N THR A 13 0.94 15.80 2.83
CA THR A 13 -0.12 16.47 3.58
C THR A 13 -0.61 15.61 4.74
N LEU A 14 -0.71 14.30 4.55
CA LEU A 14 -1.13 13.37 5.60
C LEU A 14 -0.02 13.15 6.64
N LEU A 15 1.25 13.10 6.21
CA LEU A 15 2.42 13.00 7.10
C LEU A 15 2.53 14.18 8.07
N LYS A 16 2.14 15.40 7.68
CA LYS A 16 2.11 16.57 8.58
C LYS A 16 1.15 16.41 9.76
N LYS A 17 0.21 15.46 9.68
CA LYS A 17 -0.77 15.16 10.75
C LYS A 17 -0.33 13.98 11.62
N TRP A 18 0.76 13.31 11.26
CA TRP A 18 1.29 12.18 12.01
C TRP A 18 2.16 12.66 13.17
N ASP A 19 1.89 12.14 14.36
CA ASP A 19 2.76 12.27 15.52
C ASP A 19 3.91 11.27 15.39
N HIS A 20 5.12 11.75 15.22
CA HIS A 20 6.32 10.94 14.98
C HIS A 20 6.70 10.02 16.16
N GLU A 21 6.16 10.26 17.36
CA GLU A 21 6.31 9.35 18.50
C GLU A 21 5.50 8.05 18.32
N MET A 22 4.50 8.07 17.44
CA MET A 22 3.66 6.91 17.16
C MET A 22 4.20 6.09 15.98
N PRO A 23 4.11 4.73 16.04
CA PRO A 23 4.45 3.91 14.89
C PRO A 23 3.58 4.26 13.67
N LEU A 24 4.21 4.39 12.50
CA LEU A 24 3.50 4.53 11.22
C LEU A 24 3.55 3.19 10.47
N ILE A 25 2.36 2.69 10.08
CA ILE A 25 2.23 1.50 9.25
C ILE A 25 1.72 1.91 7.88
N LEU A 26 2.50 1.62 6.85
CA LEU A 26 2.16 1.77 5.44
C LEU A 26 1.70 0.40 4.92
N LEU A 27 0.46 0.30 4.42
CA LEU A 27 -0.14 -0.98 4.02
C LEU A 27 0.14 -1.32 2.54
N GLY A 28 1.24 -0.82 1.98
CA GLY A 28 1.66 -1.13 0.62
C GLY A 28 1.07 -0.22 -0.45
N ASP A 29 1.38 -0.58 -1.69
CA ASP A 29 1.04 0.14 -2.91
C ASP A 29 1.52 1.60 -2.86
N LEU A 30 2.85 1.74 -2.65
CA LEU A 30 3.49 3.05 -2.59
C LEU A 30 3.55 3.72 -3.96
N MET A 31 3.72 2.94 -5.02
CA MET A 31 4.03 3.38 -6.37
C MET A 31 2.91 3.01 -7.36
N ASP A 32 3.18 3.29 -8.62
CA ASP A 32 2.35 3.08 -9.80
C ASP A 32 1.19 4.07 -9.92
N ARG A 33 0.82 4.37 -11.17
CA ARG A 33 -0.28 5.25 -11.57
C ARG A 33 -0.01 6.74 -11.34
N GLY A 34 0.38 7.16 -10.14
CA GLY A 34 0.70 8.55 -9.81
C GLY A 34 2.13 8.93 -10.18
N MET A 35 2.33 10.19 -10.60
CA MET A 35 3.61 10.71 -11.07
C MET A 35 4.66 10.89 -9.97
N GLY A 36 4.25 10.98 -8.70
CA GLY A 36 5.13 11.15 -7.54
C GLY A 36 5.71 9.85 -6.99
N SER A 37 5.68 8.74 -7.74
CA SER A 37 6.15 7.41 -7.28
C SER A 37 7.58 7.44 -6.72
N ARG A 38 8.49 8.19 -7.36
CA ARG A 38 9.86 8.39 -6.87
C ARG A 38 9.86 9.03 -5.48
N HIS A 39 9.18 10.16 -5.34
CA HIS A 39 9.15 10.90 -4.07
C HIS A 39 8.56 10.05 -2.94
N VAL A 40 7.44 9.37 -3.19
CA VAL A 40 6.80 8.51 -2.19
C VAL A 40 7.73 7.37 -1.74
N LEU A 41 8.43 6.72 -2.67
CA LEU A 41 9.36 5.63 -2.38
C LEU A 41 10.55 6.11 -1.56
N GLU A 42 11.24 7.17 -2.02
CA GLU A 42 12.39 7.78 -1.33
C GLU A 42 11.98 8.25 0.08
N ARG A 43 10.83 8.93 0.19
CA ARG A 43 10.32 9.45 1.46
C ARG A 43 9.93 8.36 2.44
N ALA A 44 9.26 7.30 2.00
CA ALA A 44 8.92 6.16 2.85
C ALA A 44 10.17 5.46 3.39
N TYR A 45 11.20 5.30 2.55
CA TYR A 45 12.50 4.77 2.98
C TYR A 45 13.16 5.70 4.00
N GLU A 46 13.28 7.00 3.71
CA GLU A 46 13.86 7.99 4.63
C GLU A 46 13.19 7.94 6.01
N LEU A 47 11.88 7.98 6.05
CA LEU A 47 11.10 7.90 7.29
C LEU A 47 11.39 6.61 8.05
N SER A 48 11.58 5.49 7.36
CA SER A 48 11.90 4.20 7.99
C SER A 48 13.27 4.17 8.67
N THR A 49 14.19 5.07 8.25
CA THR A 49 15.51 5.19 8.88
C THR A 49 15.51 6.10 10.12
N GLN A 50 14.54 6.99 10.22
CA GLN A 50 14.47 8.02 11.26
C GLN A 50 13.43 7.69 12.35
N TYR A 51 12.38 6.98 11.99
CA TYR A 51 11.22 6.73 12.84
C TYR A 51 10.79 5.26 12.83
N ASN A 52 9.85 4.91 13.70
CA ASN A 52 9.26 3.57 13.72
C ASN A 52 8.22 3.42 12.58
N VAL A 53 8.71 3.32 11.35
CA VAL A 53 7.88 3.08 10.17
C VAL A 53 7.97 1.60 9.75
N ARG A 54 6.84 0.99 9.46
CA ARG A 54 6.73 -0.39 8.97
C ARG A 54 5.97 -0.42 7.65
N LEU A 55 6.51 -1.17 6.70
CA LEU A 55 5.87 -1.39 5.40
C LEU A 55 5.30 -2.80 5.33
N ILE A 56 4.03 -2.89 4.98
CA ILE A 56 3.36 -4.10 4.53
C ILE A 56 3.47 -4.14 3.00
N ARG A 57 3.77 -5.31 2.44
CA ARG A 57 3.91 -5.52 1.00
C ARG A 57 2.56 -5.35 0.31
N GLY A 58 2.48 -4.45 -0.66
CA GLY A 58 1.37 -4.37 -1.59
C GLY A 58 1.63 -5.17 -2.88
N ASN A 59 0.58 -5.40 -3.65
CA ASN A 59 0.72 -6.12 -4.92
C ASN A 59 1.47 -5.29 -5.97
N HIS A 60 1.37 -3.97 -5.95
CA HIS A 60 2.14 -3.09 -6.83
C HIS A 60 3.62 -3.08 -6.44
N ASP A 61 3.94 -3.06 -5.15
CA ASP A 61 5.32 -3.19 -4.67
C ASP A 61 5.93 -4.55 -5.10
N GLN A 62 5.14 -5.62 -5.04
CA GLN A 62 5.57 -6.95 -5.51
C GLN A 62 5.76 -6.99 -7.02
N MET A 63 4.85 -6.40 -7.81
CA MET A 63 4.98 -6.34 -9.27
C MET A 63 6.24 -5.56 -9.70
N PHE A 64 6.58 -4.47 -8.99
CA PHE A 64 7.83 -3.74 -9.23
C PHE A 64 9.06 -4.61 -8.96
N LEU A 65 9.09 -5.32 -7.81
CA LEU A 65 10.19 -6.24 -7.49
C LEU A 65 10.33 -7.38 -8.52
N ASP A 66 9.22 -7.96 -8.95
CA ASP A 66 9.21 -9.01 -9.98
C ASP A 66 9.70 -8.47 -11.35
N TYR A 67 9.38 -7.21 -11.65
CA TYR A 67 9.85 -6.55 -12.86
C TYR A 67 11.37 -6.38 -12.85
N ILE A 68 11.96 -5.86 -11.79
CA ILE A 68 13.43 -5.65 -11.69
C ILE A 68 14.21 -6.96 -11.50
N ASP A 69 13.56 -8.00 -11.00
CA ASP A 69 14.15 -9.35 -10.88
C ASP A 69 14.00 -10.19 -12.15
N LEU A 70 13.53 -9.58 -13.23
CA LEU A 70 13.34 -10.20 -14.53
C LEU A 70 12.45 -11.46 -14.50
N LYS A 71 11.52 -11.54 -13.52
CA LYS A 71 10.53 -12.61 -13.47
C LYS A 71 9.55 -12.51 -14.64
N GLU A 72 8.74 -13.54 -14.85
CA GLU A 72 7.78 -13.58 -15.95
C GLU A 72 6.70 -12.48 -15.85
N LYS A 73 6.09 -12.16 -17.00
CA LYS A 73 4.94 -11.23 -17.16
C LYS A 73 5.23 -9.76 -16.78
N PRO A 74 6.25 -9.12 -17.40
CA PRO A 74 6.51 -7.68 -17.18
C PRO A 74 5.31 -6.80 -17.57
N GLU A 75 4.47 -7.29 -18.49
CA GLU A 75 3.28 -6.56 -18.97
C GLU A 75 2.27 -6.31 -17.84
N ARG A 76 2.23 -7.17 -16.82
CA ARG A 76 1.35 -6.97 -15.67
C ARG A 76 1.72 -5.70 -14.90
N PHE A 77 3.01 -5.49 -14.64
CA PHE A 77 3.51 -4.28 -14.02
C PHE A 77 3.21 -3.04 -14.86
N LEU A 78 3.62 -3.05 -16.12
CA LEU A 78 3.46 -1.90 -17.02
C LEU A 78 1.98 -1.48 -17.19
N ARG A 79 1.06 -2.43 -17.41
CA ARG A 79 -0.38 -2.17 -17.58
C ARG A 79 -1.07 -1.66 -16.31
N ASN A 80 -0.47 -1.87 -15.15
CA ASN A 80 -1.00 -1.41 -13.87
C ASN A 80 -0.41 -0.05 -13.42
N GLY A 81 0.25 0.69 -14.33
CA GLY A 81 0.82 2.01 -14.05
C GLY A 81 2.31 1.98 -13.69
N GLY A 82 2.97 0.84 -13.87
CA GLY A 82 4.41 0.72 -13.66
C GLY A 82 5.23 1.50 -14.67
N ASP A 83 4.70 1.78 -15.85
CA ASP A 83 5.31 2.69 -16.84
C ASP A 83 5.46 4.10 -16.26
N VAL A 84 4.48 4.61 -15.53
CA VAL A 84 4.54 5.89 -14.83
C VAL A 84 5.59 5.87 -13.72
N THR A 85 5.69 4.76 -13.00
CA THR A 85 6.75 4.56 -12.00
C THR A 85 8.13 4.61 -12.62
N LEU A 86 8.35 3.93 -13.74
CA LEU A 86 9.64 3.98 -14.45
C LEU A 86 9.99 5.39 -14.91
N GLN A 87 9.03 6.14 -15.45
CA GLN A 87 9.21 7.54 -15.84
C GLN A 87 9.55 8.43 -14.65
N SER A 88 8.98 8.16 -13.49
CA SER A 88 9.28 8.89 -12.26
C SER A 88 10.69 8.60 -11.72
N LEU A 89 11.13 7.34 -11.78
CA LEU A 89 12.41 6.89 -11.22
C LEU A 89 13.61 7.16 -12.15
N ILE A 90 13.41 7.13 -13.47
CA ILE A 90 14.51 7.23 -14.45
C ILE A 90 14.51 8.61 -15.08
N SER A 91 15.53 9.41 -14.75
CA SER A 91 15.65 10.81 -15.20
C SER A 91 16.35 11.00 -16.55
N VAL A 92 16.73 9.91 -17.21
CA VAL A 92 17.39 9.89 -18.53
C VAL A 92 16.49 9.24 -19.57
N ASP A 93 16.76 9.47 -20.85
CA ASP A 93 16.01 8.79 -21.92
C ASP A 93 16.34 7.28 -21.89
N PHE A 94 15.33 6.47 -21.61
CA PHE A 94 15.42 5.00 -21.57
C PHE A 94 14.54 4.30 -22.60
N THR A 95 14.02 5.06 -23.59
CA THR A 95 13.09 4.56 -24.61
C THR A 95 13.60 3.33 -25.34
N ASN A 96 14.92 3.25 -25.57
CA ASN A 96 15.56 2.15 -26.28
C ASN A 96 16.21 1.09 -25.35
N TRP A 97 15.97 1.18 -24.03
CA TRP A 97 16.55 0.24 -23.10
C TRP A 97 15.78 -1.08 -23.08
N SER A 98 16.52 -2.17 -23.01
CA SER A 98 15.93 -3.45 -22.65
C SER A 98 15.49 -3.44 -21.19
N ARG A 99 14.54 -4.32 -20.83
CA ARG A 99 14.12 -4.49 -19.42
C ARG A 99 15.30 -4.76 -18.49
N ALA A 100 16.32 -5.50 -18.95
CA ALA A 100 17.52 -5.79 -18.16
C ALA A 100 18.28 -4.49 -17.83
N GLN A 101 18.48 -3.60 -18.83
CA GLN A 101 19.14 -2.31 -18.62
C GLN A 101 18.35 -1.41 -17.66
N VAL A 102 17.02 -1.38 -17.77
CA VAL A 102 16.15 -0.69 -16.81
C VAL A 102 16.32 -1.25 -15.40
N ALA A 103 16.31 -2.59 -15.28
CA ALA A 103 16.46 -3.26 -13.99
C ALA A 103 17.82 -2.99 -13.35
N ASP A 104 18.90 -3.02 -14.14
CA ASP A 104 20.25 -2.75 -13.66
C ASP A 104 20.39 -1.30 -13.18
N TYR A 105 19.87 -0.34 -13.96
CA TYR A 105 19.83 1.07 -13.56
C TYR A 105 19.09 1.26 -12.23
N LEU A 106 17.90 0.68 -12.08
CA LEU A 106 17.11 0.81 -10.85
C LEU A 106 17.82 0.18 -9.65
N LYS A 107 18.43 -0.99 -9.81
CA LYS A 107 19.21 -1.66 -8.75
C LYS A 107 20.44 -0.86 -8.33
N GLU A 108 21.07 -0.13 -9.26
CA GLU A 108 22.20 0.73 -8.97
C GLU A 108 21.78 2.00 -8.22
N HIS A 109 20.74 2.68 -8.71
CA HIS A 109 20.37 4.02 -8.21
C HIS A 109 19.42 3.99 -7.00
N TYR A 110 18.66 2.90 -6.82
CA TYR A 110 17.64 2.75 -5.76
C TYR A 110 17.88 1.51 -4.89
N ALA A 111 19.14 1.11 -4.68
CA ALA A 111 19.49 -0.10 -3.93
C ALA A 111 18.90 -0.15 -2.52
N LYS A 112 18.85 1.01 -1.84
CA LYS A 112 18.35 1.13 -0.47
C LYS A 112 16.83 0.99 -0.41
N GLU A 113 16.14 1.69 -1.29
CA GLU A 113 14.68 1.68 -1.41
C GLU A 113 14.18 0.30 -1.85
N ILE A 114 14.88 -0.34 -2.79
CA ILE A 114 14.61 -1.72 -3.20
C ILE A 114 14.80 -2.69 -2.02
N THR A 115 15.85 -2.50 -1.23
CA THR A 115 16.08 -3.31 -0.03
C THR A 115 14.97 -3.09 1.01
N PHE A 116 14.52 -1.85 1.20
CA PHE A 116 13.39 -1.51 2.05
C PHE A 116 12.11 -2.22 1.58
N LEU A 117 11.79 -2.17 0.28
CA LEU A 117 10.68 -2.90 -0.29
C LEU A 117 10.82 -4.42 -0.06
N ARG A 118 12.01 -5.01 -0.31
CA ARG A 118 12.24 -6.46 -0.12
C ARG A 118 12.04 -6.91 1.33
N ASN A 119 12.33 -6.05 2.30
CA ASN A 119 12.18 -6.31 3.72
C ASN A 119 10.76 -6.06 4.25
N SER A 120 9.83 -5.59 3.42
CA SER A 120 8.43 -5.42 3.80
C SER A 120 7.79 -6.78 4.12
N ARG A 121 6.80 -6.76 5.01
CA ARG A 121 6.11 -7.96 5.49
C ARG A 121 4.76 -8.10 4.81
N TYR A 122 4.22 -9.31 4.76
CA TYR A 122 2.86 -9.54 4.25
C TYR A 122 1.79 -9.20 5.28
N PHE A 123 2.13 -9.27 6.55
CA PHE A 123 1.27 -8.84 7.66
C PHE A 123 2.09 -8.34 8.85
N LEU A 124 1.41 -7.63 9.75
CA LEU A 124 1.95 -7.21 11.04
C LEU A 124 0.83 -7.29 12.09
N ILE A 125 1.17 -7.73 13.29
CA ILE A 125 0.26 -7.70 14.44
C ILE A 125 0.76 -6.65 15.43
N PHE A 126 -0.16 -5.80 15.89
CA PHE A 126 0.06 -4.89 17.01
C PHE A 126 -1.15 -4.98 17.96
N GLY A 127 -0.95 -5.48 19.16
CA GLY A 127 -2.05 -5.75 20.10
C GLY A 127 -3.09 -6.71 19.50
N LYS A 128 -4.31 -6.21 19.36
CA LYS A 128 -5.44 -6.92 18.73
C LYS A 128 -5.68 -6.52 17.28
N VAL A 129 -4.72 -5.88 16.64
CA VAL A 129 -4.84 -5.42 15.24
C VAL A 129 -3.95 -6.25 14.33
N LEU A 130 -4.53 -6.78 13.27
CA LEU A 130 -3.86 -7.45 12.16
C LEU A 130 -3.85 -6.49 10.97
N PHE A 131 -2.68 -6.04 10.57
CA PHE A 131 -2.47 -5.21 9.38
C PHE A 131 -2.08 -6.09 8.20
N THR A 132 -2.78 -5.94 7.07
CA THR A 132 -2.50 -6.61 5.80
C THR A 132 -2.65 -5.62 4.66
N HIS A 133 -2.11 -5.90 3.48
CA HIS A 133 -2.41 -5.08 2.33
C HIS A 133 -3.83 -5.34 1.81
N ALA A 134 -4.10 -6.54 1.32
CA ALA A 134 -5.40 -6.86 0.71
C ALA A 134 -6.38 -7.55 1.66
N GLY A 135 -5.88 -8.22 2.69
CA GLY A 135 -6.67 -9.00 3.62
C GLY A 135 -6.00 -10.32 3.98
N PHE A 136 -6.78 -11.29 4.39
CA PHE A 136 -6.36 -12.66 4.67
C PHE A 136 -7.42 -13.65 4.19
N ASN A 137 -7.06 -14.92 4.03
CA ASN A 137 -8.01 -15.95 3.64
C ASN A 137 -8.92 -16.31 4.83
N SER A 138 -10.13 -15.76 4.82
CA SER A 138 -11.12 -15.92 5.90
C SER A 138 -11.84 -17.28 5.91
N ASP A 139 -11.47 -18.20 5.00
CA ASP A 139 -11.91 -19.60 5.07
C ASP A 139 -11.18 -20.39 6.16
N PHE A 140 -10.07 -19.86 6.64
CA PHE A 140 -9.30 -20.45 7.74
C PHE A 140 -9.50 -19.63 9.02
N ALA A 141 -9.70 -20.33 10.14
CA ALA A 141 -9.73 -19.69 11.47
C ALA A 141 -8.34 -19.14 11.86
N ASP A 142 -7.26 -19.79 11.40
CA ASP A 142 -5.89 -19.29 11.52
C ASP A 142 -5.49 -18.57 10.22
N PHE A 143 -5.42 -17.24 10.29
CA PHE A 143 -5.03 -16.40 9.16
C PHE A 143 -3.61 -16.70 8.65
N GLN A 144 -2.76 -17.37 9.41
CA GLN A 144 -1.39 -17.75 9.00
C GLN A 144 -1.39 -18.80 7.89
N HIS A 145 -2.51 -19.44 7.60
CA HIS A 145 -2.67 -20.30 6.42
C HIS A 145 -2.88 -19.51 5.11
N THR A 146 -3.00 -18.18 5.19
CA THR A 146 -3.05 -17.31 4.03
C THR A 146 -1.71 -17.32 3.31
N THR A 147 -1.70 -17.53 2.01
CA THR A 147 -0.48 -17.47 1.19
C THR A 147 -0.02 -16.02 0.99
N GLU A 148 1.26 -15.85 0.66
CA GLU A 148 1.83 -14.53 0.36
C GLU A 148 1.05 -13.81 -0.75
N ASP A 149 0.64 -14.54 -1.79
CA ASP A 149 -0.15 -13.99 -2.90
C ASP A 149 -1.55 -13.57 -2.43
N GLU A 150 -2.20 -14.36 -1.58
CA GLU A 150 -3.51 -13.99 -1.02
C GLU A 150 -3.42 -12.73 -0.15
N PHE A 151 -2.38 -12.55 0.67
CA PHE A 151 -2.22 -11.34 1.48
C PHE A 151 -2.19 -10.05 0.66
N ILE A 152 -1.79 -10.12 -0.61
CA ILE A 152 -1.63 -8.94 -1.47
C ILE A 152 -2.64 -8.85 -2.62
N TRP A 153 -3.48 -9.90 -2.84
CA TRP A 153 -4.43 -9.92 -3.96
C TRP A 153 -5.85 -10.25 -3.57
N ILE A 154 -6.11 -10.82 -2.39
CA ILE A 154 -7.46 -11.28 -2.01
C ILE A 154 -8.44 -10.12 -2.03
N ARG A 155 -9.65 -10.40 -2.47
CA ARG A 155 -10.77 -9.46 -2.42
C ARG A 155 -11.94 -10.13 -1.73
N GLU A 156 -12.85 -9.31 -1.17
CA GLU A 156 -14.12 -9.79 -0.60
C GLU A 156 -13.99 -10.61 0.70
N HIS A 157 -12.76 -10.77 1.28
CA HIS A 157 -12.59 -11.45 2.56
C HIS A 157 -13.45 -10.84 3.66
N PHE A 158 -13.67 -9.53 3.62
CA PHE A 158 -14.49 -8.77 4.55
C PHE A 158 -16.00 -9.04 4.43
N LYS A 159 -16.46 -9.75 3.40
CA LYS A 159 -17.85 -10.24 3.26
C LYS A 159 -18.11 -11.48 4.10
N LYS A 160 -17.06 -12.15 4.57
CA LYS A 160 -17.14 -13.32 5.45
C LYS A 160 -16.93 -12.92 6.90
N GLN A 161 -17.42 -13.75 7.82
CA GLN A 161 -17.17 -13.53 9.25
C GLN A 161 -15.67 -13.63 9.56
N ASN A 162 -15.15 -12.66 10.27
CA ASN A 162 -13.78 -12.72 10.80
C ASN A 162 -13.74 -13.72 11.98
N GLN A 163 -13.08 -14.85 11.78
CA GLN A 163 -12.92 -15.89 12.79
C GLN A 163 -11.65 -15.72 13.64
N THR A 164 -10.80 -14.73 13.31
CA THR A 164 -9.57 -14.45 14.05
C THR A 164 -9.86 -13.60 15.29
N PRO A 165 -8.98 -13.60 16.29
CA PRO A 165 -9.11 -12.73 17.47
C PRO A 165 -8.69 -11.26 17.20
N TYR A 166 -8.46 -10.89 15.95
CA TYR A 166 -7.91 -9.60 15.55
C TYR A 166 -8.92 -8.75 14.78
N VAL A 167 -8.81 -7.44 14.92
CA VAL A 167 -9.39 -6.48 13.97
C VAL A 167 -8.45 -6.39 12.76
N ASN A 168 -8.92 -6.71 11.57
CA ASN A 168 -8.10 -6.60 10.37
C ASN A 168 -8.23 -5.22 9.74
N VAL A 169 -7.09 -4.56 9.55
CA VAL A 169 -6.98 -3.30 8.80
C VAL A 169 -6.36 -3.59 7.45
N PHE A 170 -7.02 -3.15 6.37
CA PHE A 170 -6.64 -3.48 5.01
C PHE A 170 -6.85 -2.33 4.02
N GLY A 171 -6.17 -2.38 2.87
CA GLY A 171 -6.27 -1.51 1.71
C GLY A 171 -6.73 -2.25 0.46
N HIS A 172 -6.05 -2.00 -0.68
CA HIS A 172 -6.18 -2.74 -1.94
C HIS A 172 -7.55 -2.66 -2.64
N THR A 173 -8.62 -2.72 -1.89
CA THR A 173 -9.99 -2.61 -2.41
C THR A 173 -10.54 -1.23 -2.05
N PRO A 174 -10.63 -0.31 -3.03
CA PRO A 174 -11.14 1.02 -2.77
C PRO A 174 -12.50 1.02 -2.06
N THR A 175 -12.60 1.78 -0.99
CA THR A 175 -13.77 1.76 -0.09
C THR A 175 -15.07 2.14 -0.76
N HIS A 176 -15.04 2.90 -1.86
CA HIS A 176 -16.26 3.19 -2.62
C HIS A 176 -16.92 1.94 -3.21
N TYR A 177 -16.15 0.89 -3.55
CA TYR A 177 -16.72 -0.41 -3.95
C TYR A 177 -17.32 -1.17 -2.77
N ILE A 178 -16.78 -0.95 -1.56
CA ILE A 178 -17.26 -1.64 -0.35
C ILE A 178 -18.50 -0.95 0.22
N HIS A 179 -18.54 0.39 0.15
CA HIS A 179 -19.71 1.17 0.56
C HIS A 179 -20.91 1.04 -0.40
N GLU A 180 -20.69 0.48 -1.60
CA GLU A 180 -21.68 0.48 -2.68
C GLU A 180 -22.24 1.89 -2.97
N ALA A 181 -21.40 2.91 -2.78
CA ALA A 181 -21.71 4.34 -2.94
C ALA A 181 -20.43 5.11 -3.25
N GLU A 182 -20.56 6.32 -3.81
CA GLU A 182 -19.41 7.23 -4.06
C GLU A 182 -18.85 7.81 -2.74
N LYS A 183 -18.46 6.94 -1.83
CA LYS A 183 -17.81 7.32 -0.56
C LYS A 183 -16.40 6.77 -0.54
N HIS A 184 -15.45 7.65 -0.28
CA HIS A 184 -14.01 7.34 -0.22
C HIS A 184 -13.47 7.32 1.23
N SER A 185 -14.34 7.58 2.22
CA SER A 185 -13.98 7.48 3.64
C SER A 185 -13.67 6.03 4.03
N ILE A 186 -13.02 5.85 5.15
CA ILE A 186 -12.79 4.50 5.70
C ILE A 186 -14.11 3.73 5.84
N TRP A 187 -14.02 2.43 5.73
CA TRP A 187 -15.15 1.51 5.91
C TRP A 187 -14.93 0.59 7.10
N THR A 188 -15.98 0.27 7.81
CA THR A 188 -15.97 -0.76 8.86
C THR A 188 -17.23 -1.62 8.73
N ASN A 189 -17.09 -2.93 9.00
CA ASN A 189 -18.27 -3.78 9.12
C ASN A 189 -18.99 -3.53 10.47
N GLU A 190 -20.22 -4.07 10.61
CA GLU A 190 -21.05 -3.89 11.82
C GLU A 190 -20.36 -4.39 13.10
N GLN A 191 -19.62 -5.51 13.00
CA GLN A 191 -18.90 -6.12 14.13
C GLN A 191 -17.59 -5.38 14.46
N LYS A 192 -17.21 -4.36 13.67
CA LYS A 192 -15.94 -3.62 13.79
C LYS A 192 -14.70 -4.52 13.79
N SER A 193 -14.79 -5.67 13.11
CA SER A 193 -13.71 -6.64 12.98
C SER A 193 -12.90 -6.47 11.69
N TYR A 194 -13.35 -5.60 10.78
CA TYR A 194 -12.68 -5.20 9.54
C TYR A 194 -12.70 -3.70 9.39
N ILE A 195 -11.56 -3.13 8.96
CA ILE A 195 -11.40 -1.69 8.68
C ILE A 195 -10.72 -1.55 7.32
N GLY A 196 -11.48 -1.16 6.29
CA GLY A 196 -10.96 -0.83 4.95
C GLY A 196 -10.55 0.64 4.87
N ILE A 197 -9.33 0.92 4.42
CA ILE A 197 -8.79 2.29 4.43
C ILE A 197 -8.35 2.83 3.05
N ASP A 198 -8.39 2.03 1.98
CA ASP A 198 -8.09 2.50 0.63
C ASP A 198 -9.19 3.45 0.14
N GLY A 199 -8.92 4.75 0.16
CA GLY A 199 -9.84 5.78 -0.32
C GLY A 199 -9.80 6.01 -1.83
N GLY A 200 -9.05 5.21 -2.60
CA GLY A 200 -8.91 5.39 -4.04
C GLY A 200 -8.21 6.70 -4.42
N ALA A 201 -7.17 7.09 -3.70
CA ALA A 201 -6.51 8.38 -3.87
C ALA A 201 -6.11 8.66 -5.31
N VAL A 202 -5.49 7.72 -6.00
CA VAL A 202 -5.05 7.88 -7.39
C VAL A 202 -6.20 7.96 -8.40
N PHE A 203 -7.41 7.59 -8.00
CA PHE A 203 -8.62 7.66 -8.84
C PHE A 203 -9.47 8.91 -8.56
N GLY A 204 -8.94 9.89 -7.84
CA GLY A 204 -9.64 11.12 -7.48
C GLY A 204 -10.57 10.99 -6.27
N GLY A 205 -10.30 10.01 -5.43
CA GLY A 205 -10.93 9.84 -4.13
C GLY A 205 -10.18 10.60 -3.03
N GLN A 206 -9.61 9.87 -2.07
CA GLN A 206 -8.84 10.47 -0.99
C GLN A 206 -7.79 9.51 -0.44
N LEU A 207 -6.72 10.03 0.16
CA LEU A 207 -5.79 9.27 0.96
C LEU A 207 -6.25 9.28 2.41
N ASN A 208 -6.43 8.09 2.99
CA ASN A 208 -6.86 7.92 4.37
C ASN A 208 -5.71 7.54 5.30
N GLY A 209 -5.73 8.11 6.50
CA GLY A 209 -4.93 7.68 7.64
C GLY A 209 -5.84 7.40 8.84
N VAL A 210 -5.51 6.37 9.61
CA VAL A 210 -6.29 5.97 10.79
C VAL A 210 -5.37 5.85 11.98
N LEU A 211 -5.72 6.49 13.09
CA LEU A 211 -5.12 6.28 14.39
C LEU A 211 -5.94 5.24 15.15
N LEU A 212 -5.28 4.17 15.57
CA LEU A 212 -5.90 3.07 16.30
C LEU A 212 -5.21 2.87 17.65
N ASP A 213 -5.97 2.42 18.63
CA ASP A 213 -5.39 1.84 19.84
C ASP A 213 -5.02 0.36 19.64
N GLU A 214 -4.42 -0.24 20.66
CA GLU A 214 -4.00 -1.65 20.65
C GLU A 214 -5.15 -2.67 20.56
N HIS A 215 -6.38 -2.22 20.75
CA HIS A 215 -7.60 -3.04 20.62
C HIS A 215 -8.27 -2.89 19.26
N GLY A 216 -7.73 -2.04 18.37
CA GLY A 216 -8.29 -1.75 17.05
C GLY A 216 -9.44 -0.73 17.07
N GLN A 217 -9.59 0.01 18.16
CA GLN A 217 -10.57 1.09 18.24
C GLN A 217 -10.05 2.32 17.48
N ILE A 218 -10.87 2.87 16.60
CA ILE A 218 -10.54 4.07 15.85
C ILE A 218 -10.58 5.28 16.79
N GLN A 219 -9.42 5.89 17.00
CA GLN A 219 -9.27 7.10 17.81
C GLN A 219 -9.44 8.36 16.95
N GLN A 220 -8.89 8.32 15.72
CA GLN A 220 -8.98 9.44 14.79
C GLN A 220 -8.87 8.97 13.35
N VAL A 221 -9.54 9.68 12.46
CA VAL A 221 -9.44 9.50 11.00
C VAL A 221 -8.88 10.77 10.38
N PHE A 222 -7.94 10.61 9.48
CA PHE A 222 -7.33 11.68 8.70
C PHE A 222 -7.62 11.43 7.23
N GLU A 223 -8.02 12.48 6.52
CA GLU A 223 -8.40 12.40 5.11
C GLU A 223 -7.72 13.53 4.34
N VAL A 224 -7.24 13.21 3.14
CA VAL A 224 -6.73 14.18 2.17
C VAL A 224 -7.35 13.85 0.83
N LYS A 225 -8.24 14.71 0.35
CA LYS A 225 -8.87 14.56 -0.97
C LYS A 225 -7.84 14.75 -2.08
N THR A 226 -7.98 13.98 -3.13
CA THR A 226 -7.08 14.03 -4.29
C THR A 226 -7.85 14.44 -5.54
N PRO A 227 -7.20 15.17 -6.48
CA PRO A 227 -7.83 15.49 -7.75
C PRO A 227 -8.01 14.22 -8.60
N LYS A 228 -9.02 14.21 -9.45
CA LYS A 228 -9.08 13.25 -10.56
C LYS A 228 -7.98 13.64 -11.57
N PHE A 229 -7.12 12.69 -11.91
CA PHE A 229 -6.27 12.88 -13.07
C PHE A 229 -7.15 12.81 -14.32
N SER A 230 -7.10 13.88 -15.11
CA SER A 230 -7.79 13.99 -16.40
C SER A 230 -7.00 13.27 -17.48
#